data_d2e022044f345e8317a1716f024e7647
#
_entry.id   d2e022044f345e8317a1716f024e7647
#
_cell.length_a   1.000
_cell.length_b   1.000
_cell.length_c   1.000
_cell.angle_alpha   90.00
_cell.angle_beta   90.00
_cell.angle_gamma   90.00
#
_symmetry.space_group_name_H-M   'P 1'
#
loop_
_entity.id
_entity.type
_entity.pdbx_description
1 polymer ?
#
loop_
_entity_poly.entity_id
_entity_poly.type
_entity_poly.pdbx_seq_one_letter_code
_entity_poly.pdbx_strand_id
1 'polypeptide(L)'
;MHLIRRGDPHLAVRSSEGLTTVELYGELDLVLVQRVRPELDVLAREAGALTVDLRHVTFCDASGLGLLVRCAQRVRSRGAAWRLLCDHPMTLRLIRLADLDDVLRPSPPSTAAPPAPRHDVPGHQRI
;
A
#
# COMPACT_ATOMS: atom_id res chain seq x y z
N MET A 1 14.49 2.71 13.17
CA MET A 1 15.43 2.20 12.19
C MET A 1 14.71 1.77 10.93
N HIS A 2 15.26 2.13 9.78
CA HIS A 2 14.67 1.76 8.50
C HIS A 2 15.47 0.67 7.83
N LEU A 3 14.77 -0.27 7.22
CA LEU A 3 15.38 -1.30 6.43
C LEU A 3 14.74 -1.26 5.05
N ILE A 4 15.54 -1.09 4.01
CA ILE A 4 15.06 -1.06 2.64
C ILE A 4 15.57 -2.29 1.91
N ARG A 5 14.66 -3.03 1.30
CA ARG A 5 15.00 -4.22 0.54
C ARG A 5 14.84 -3.90 -0.95
N ARG A 6 15.75 -4.43 -1.76
CA ARG A 6 15.81 -4.09 -3.17
C ARG A 6 15.81 -5.32 -4.05
N GLY A 7 14.81 -6.10 -3.99
CA GLY A 7 14.73 -7.29 -4.84
C GLY A 7 14.28 -6.94 -6.24
N ASP A 8 13.19 -6.22 -6.36
CA ASP A 8 12.56 -5.90 -7.63
C ASP A 8 12.50 -4.39 -7.79
N PRO A 9 12.81 -3.82 -8.97
CA PRO A 9 12.74 -2.38 -9.15
C PRO A 9 11.34 -1.78 -9.00
N HIS A 10 10.31 -2.63 -9.02
CA HIS A 10 8.92 -2.16 -8.86
C HIS A 10 8.44 -2.25 -7.41
N LEU A 11 9.31 -2.62 -6.49
CA LEU A 11 8.91 -2.85 -5.11
C LEU A 11 10.00 -2.39 -4.17
N ALA A 12 9.67 -1.54 -3.23
CA ALA A 12 10.58 -1.12 -2.16
C ALA A 12 9.90 -1.38 -0.83
N VAL A 13 10.64 -1.97 0.11
CA VAL A 13 10.10 -2.32 1.42
C VAL A 13 10.88 -1.60 2.49
N ARG A 14 10.19 -0.93 3.40
CA ARG A 14 10.78 -0.29 4.56
C ARG A 14 10.09 -0.79 5.81
N SER A 15 10.86 -1.13 6.81
CA SER A 15 10.32 -1.59 8.09
C SER A 15 10.96 -0.80 9.22
N SER A 16 10.14 -0.42 10.18
CA SER A 16 10.58 0.32 11.35
C SER A 16 9.61 0.04 12.49
N GLU A 17 10.10 -0.51 13.59
CA GLU A 17 9.32 -0.71 14.82
C GLU A 17 8.01 -1.45 14.57
N GLY A 18 8.09 -2.53 13.81
CA GLY A 18 6.92 -3.36 13.55
C GLY A 18 6.01 -2.86 12.46
N LEU A 19 6.27 -1.67 11.92
CA LEU A 19 5.49 -1.10 10.82
C LEU A 19 6.24 -1.32 9.52
N THR A 20 5.59 -1.97 8.57
CA THR A 20 6.19 -2.23 7.26
C THR A 20 5.42 -1.46 6.20
N THR A 21 6.14 -0.77 5.34
CA THR A 21 5.57 -0.07 4.19
C THR A 21 6.15 -0.64 2.91
N VAL A 22 5.27 -1.00 2.00
CA VAL A 22 5.65 -1.47 0.67
C VAL A 22 5.25 -0.41 -0.34
N GLU A 23 6.23 0.11 -1.08
CA GLU A 23 5.96 1.04 -2.17
C GLU A 23 6.00 0.26 -3.48
N LEU A 24 4.95 0.37 -4.26
CA LEU A 24 4.88 -0.26 -5.57
C LEU A 24 5.02 0.79 -6.66
N TYR A 25 5.70 0.44 -7.74
CA TYR A 25 5.99 1.35 -8.85
C TYR A 25 5.58 0.72 -10.18
N GLY A 26 5.03 1.53 -11.05
CA GLY A 26 4.71 1.11 -12.40
C GLY A 26 3.24 0.77 -12.59
N GLU A 27 2.96 -0.19 -13.45
CA GLU A 27 1.60 -0.61 -13.75
C GLU A 27 1.29 -1.88 -13.00
N LEU A 28 0.30 -1.83 -12.13
CA LEU A 28 -0.07 -2.99 -11.33
C LEU A 28 -1.05 -3.85 -12.12
N ASP A 29 -0.50 -4.55 -13.09
CA ASP A 29 -1.22 -5.46 -13.98
C ASP A 29 -0.81 -6.90 -13.65
N LEU A 30 -1.31 -7.84 -14.41
CA LEU A 30 -1.07 -9.26 -14.15
C LEU A 30 0.42 -9.60 -14.11
N VAL A 31 1.20 -9.00 -15.01
CA VAL A 31 2.64 -9.30 -15.08
C VAL A 31 3.33 -8.85 -13.80
N LEU A 32 3.07 -7.62 -13.37
CA LEU A 32 3.69 -7.11 -12.15
C LEU A 32 3.17 -7.86 -10.92
N VAL A 33 1.87 -8.17 -10.89
CA VAL A 33 1.29 -8.94 -9.79
C VAL A 33 2.05 -10.25 -9.61
N GLN A 34 2.31 -10.97 -10.68
CA GLN A 34 3.02 -12.24 -10.60
C GLN A 34 4.44 -12.08 -10.06
N ARG A 35 5.07 -10.94 -10.35
CA ARG A 35 6.44 -10.67 -9.89
C ARG A 35 6.50 -10.30 -8.41
N VAL A 36 5.56 -9.51 -7.94
CA VAL A 36 5.63 -8.99 -6.56
C VAL A 36 4.84 -9.80 -5.56
N ARG A 37 3.94 -10.67 -6.02
CA ARG A 37 3.08 -11.44 -5.15
C ARG A 37 3.82 -12.27 -4.09
N PRO A 38 4.89 -13.00 -4.43
CA PRO A 38 5.57 -13.79 -3.39
C PRO A 38 6.08 -12.95 -2.23
N GLU A 39 6.65 -11.79 -2.52
CA GLU A 39 7.13 -10.89 -1.49
C GLU A 39 5.97 -10.35 -0.65
N LEU A 40 4.91 -9.92 -1.31
CA LEU A 40 3.75 -9.38 -0.60
C LEU A 40 3.04 -10.44 0.24
N ASP A 41 3.00 -11.68 -0.22
CA ASP A 41 2.41 -12.76 0.56
C ASP A 41 3.17 -12.95 1.87
N VAL A 42 4.50 -12.91 1.82
CA VAL A 42 5.32 -13.04 3.03
C VAL A 42 5.04 -11.87 3.98
N LEU A 43 5.05 -10.66 3.45
CA LEU A 43 4.83 -9.48 4.29
C LEU A 43 3.42 -9.48 4.89
N ALA A 44 2.43 -9.92 4.14
CA ALA A 44 1.05 -9.98 4.63
C ALA A 44 0.91 -11.00 5.75
N ARG A 45 1.74 -12.03 5.78
CA ARG A 45 1.72 -13.03 6.84
C ARG A 45 2.50 -12.61 8.06
N GLU A 46 3.53 -11.78 7.90
CA GLU A 46 4.50 -11.57 8.97
C GLU A 46 4.57 -10.17 9.54
N ALA A 47 4.15 -9.16 8.79
CA ALA A 47 4.30 -7.78 9.25
C ALA A 47 3.35 -7.49 10.41
N GLY A 48 3.82 -6.72 11.38
CA GLY A 48 2.98 -6.29 12.49
C GLY A 48 1.89 -5.33 12.04
N ALA A 49 2.24 -4.43 11.14
CA ALA A 49 1.29 -3.56 10.46
C ALA A 49 1.81 -3.39 9.05
N LEU A 50 0.94 -3.45 8.07
CA LEU A 50 1.35 -3.36 6.67
C LEU A 50 0.66 -2.20 5.98
N THR A 51 1.45 -1.29 5.42
CA THR A 51 0.99 -0.23 4.55
C THR A 51 1.44 -0.53 3.14
N VAL A 52 0.52 -0.52 2.19
CA VAL A 52 0.85 -0.61 0.78
C VAL A 52 0.64 0.75 0.14
N ASP A 53 1.68 1.28 -0.46
CA ASP A 53 1.68 2.62 -1.03
C ASP A 53 1.60 2.52 -2.54
N LEU A 54 0.50 2.96 -3.11
CA LEU A 54 0.25 2.93 -4.56
C LEU A 54 0.45 4.29 -5.21
N ARG A 55 1.02 5.26 -4.52
CA ARG A 55 1.12 6.62 -5.09
C ARG A 55 2.01 6.67 -6.32
N HIS A 56 2.88 5.70 -6.51
CA HIS A 56 3.75 5.62 -7.68
C HIS A 56 3.26 4.60 -8.70
N VAL A 57 2.06 4.07 -8.52
CA VAL A 57 1.45 3.16 -9.47
C VAL A 57 0.61 4.00 -10.44
N THR A 58 0.86 3.84 -11.73
CA THR A 58 0.20 4.64 -12.75
C THR A 58 -1.04 3.96 -13.33
N PHE A 59 -1.22 2.67 -13.05
CA PHE A 59 -2.34 1.90 -13.58
C PHE A 59 -2.57 0.70 -12.68
N CYS A 60 -3.82 0.36 -12.46
CA CYS A 60 -4.18 -0.82 -11.68
C CYS A 60 -5.39 -1.47 -12.33
N ASP A 61 -5.30 -2.77 -12.62
CA ASP A 61 -6.44 -3.50 -13.17
C ASP A 61 -7.01 -4.48 -12.15
N ALA A 62 -7.90 -5.36 -12.58
CA ALA A 62 -8.55 -6.31 -11.69
C ALA A 62 -7.53 -7.25 -11.02
N SER A 63 -6.45 -7.60 -11.73
CA SER A 63 -5.40 -8.44 -11.14
C SER A 63 -4.73 -7.72 -9.97
N GLY A 64 -4.45 -6.43 -10.15
CA GLY A 64 -3.88 -5.62 -9.08
C GLY A 64 -4.81 -5.50 -7.89
N LEU A 65 -6.09 -5.26 -8.14
CA LEU A 65 -7.06 -5.21 -7.06
C LEU A 65 -7.13 -6.53 -6.31
N GLY A 66 -7.11 -7.65 -7.04
CA GLY A 66 -7.15 -8.96 -6.42
C GLY A 66 -5.97 -9.19 -5.49
N LEU A 67 -4.79 -8.77 -5.91
CA LEU A 67 -3.60 -8.85 -5.06
C LEU A 67 -3.79 -8.04 -3.77
N LEU A 68 -4.28 -6.81 -3.90
CA LEU A 68 -4.47 -5.94 -2.74
C LEU A 68 -5.51 -6.51 -1.77
N VAL A 69 -6.60 -7.04 -2.30
CA VAL A 69 -7.65 -7.65 -1.48
C VAL A 69 -7.07 -8.84 -0.71
N ARG A 70 -6.32 -9.68 -1.39
CA ARG A 70 -5.69 -10.84 -0.76
C ARG A 70 -4.79 -10.41 0.40
N CYS A 71 -3.97 -9.38 0.18
CA CYS A 71 -3.08 -8.89 1.22
C CYS A 71 -3.86 -8.30 2.39
N ALA A 72 -4.86 -7.47 2.11
CA ALA A 72 -5.66 -6.83 3.14
C ALA A 72 -6.36 -7.87 4.02
N GLN A 73 -6.98 -8.88 3.38
CA GLN A 73 -7.68 -9.91 4.12
C GLN A 73 -6.74 -10.72 5.00
N ARG A 74 -5.55 -11.02 4.49
CA ARG A 74 -4.59 -11.80 5.24
C ARG A 74 -4.07 -11.03 6.46
N VAL A 75 -3.76 -9.75 6.28
CA VAL A 75 -3.30 -8.91 7.37
C VAL A 75 -4.38 -8.80 8.45
N ARG A 76 -5.61 -8.54 8.03
CA ARG A 76 -6.70 -8.36 8.99
C ARG A 76 -7.07 -9.65 9.71
N SER A 77 -6.96 -10.77 9.03
CA SER A 77 -7.30 -12.05 9.67
C SER A 77 -6.36 -12.37 10.82
N ARG A 78 -5.19 -11.76 10.86
CA ARG A 78 -4.24 -11.92 11.98
C ARG A 78 -4.44 -10.86 13.05
N GLY A 79 -5.40 -9.96 12.88
CA GLY A 79 -5.56 -8.85 13.81
C GLY A 79 -4.54 -7.74 13.63
N ALA A 80 -3.77 -7.77 12.55
CA ALA A 80 -2.77 -6.74 12.28
C ALA A 80 -3.40 -5.57 11.53
N ALA A 81 -2.74 -4.43 11.54
CA ALA A 81 -3.26 -3.22 10.91
C ALA A 81 -2.91 -3.19 9.43
N TRP A 82 -3.91 -2.84 8.63
CA TRP A 82 -3.78 -2.70 7.18
C TRP A 82 -4.00 -1.25 6.79
N ARG A 83 -3.20 -0.76 5.86
CA ARG A 83 -3.37 0.59 5.33
C ARG A 83 -3.01 0.60 3.85
N LEU A 84 -3.81 1.30 3.07
CA LEU A 84 -3.55 1.47 1.63
C LEU A 84 -3.49 2.96 1.33
N LEU A 85 -2.37 3.43 0.81
CA LEU A 85 -2.21 4.81 0.36
C LEU A 85 -2.43 4.86 -1.14
N CYS A 86 -3.41 5.63 -1.58
CA CYS A 86 -3.73 5.73 -2.99
C CYS A 86 -4.33 7.10 -3.26
N ASP A 87 -3.74 7.82 -4.23
CA ASP A 87 -4.25 9.12 -4.63
C ASP A 87 -4.60 9.18 -6.12
N HIS A 88 -4.52 8.07 -6.83
CA HIS A 88 -4.80 8.04 -8.26
C HIS A 88 -6.30 7.92 -8.49
N PRO A 89 -6.94 8.93 -9.13
CA PRO A 89 -8.40 8.95 -9.24
C PRO A 89 -9.00 7.73 -9.91
N MET A 90 -8.36 7.21 -10.95
CA MET A 90 -8.89 6.05 -11.65
C MET A 90 -8.85 4.80 -10.78
N THR A 91 -7.79 4.63 -10.02
CA THR A 91 -7.70 3.48 -9.11
C THR A 91 -8.73 3.59 -8.00
N LEU A 92 -8.89 4.79 -7.43
CA LEU A 92 -9.90 5.00 -6.40
C LEU A 92 -11.31 4.72 -6.95
N ARG A 93 -11.57 5.16 -8.18
CA ARG A 93 -12.85 4.90 -8.81
C ARG A 93 -13.08 3.41 -9.03
N LEU A 94 -12.05 2.68 -9.46
CA LEU A 94 -12.15 1.25 -9.68
C LEU A 94 -12.44 0.51 -8.38
N ILE A 95 -11.78 0.90 -7.29
CA ILE A 95 -12.04 0.32 -5.98
C ILE A 95 -13.50 0.52 -5.58
N ARG A 96 -14.02 1.72 -5.81
CA ARG A 96 -15.39 2.05 -5.47
C ARG A 96 -16.38 1.26 -6.32
N LEU A 97 -16.13 1.18 -7.64
CA LEU A 97 -17.01 0.46 -8.54
C LEU A 97 -17.02 -1.05 -8.27
N ALA A 98 -15.92 -1.58 -7.77
CA ALA A 98 -15.84 -2.99 -7.40
C ALA A 98 -16.34 -3.25 -5.99
N ASP A 99 -16.83 -2.22 -5.30
CA ASP A 99 -17.35 -2.32 -3.95
C ASP A 99 -16.31 -2.84 -2.96
N LEU A 100 -15.09 -2.35 -3.10
CA LEU A 100 -13.97 -2.79 -2.27
C LEU A 100 -13.52 -1.74 -1.27
N ASP A 101 -14.28 -0.68 -1.08
CA ASP A 101 -13.90 0.38 -0.14
C ASP A 101 -13.73 -0.14 1.28
N ASP A 102 -14.62 -1.03 1.72
CA ASP A 102 -14.53 -1.53 3.08
C ASP A 102 -13.37 -2.49 3.28
N VAL A 103 -13.03 -3.25 2.25
CA VAL A 103 -11.92 -4.19 2.34
C VAL A 103 -10.59 -3.46 2.28
N LEU A 104 -10.44 -2.57 1.33
CA LEU A 104 -9.16 -1.92 1.05
C LEU A 104 -8.96 -0.63 1.83
N ARG A 105 -10.02 0.11 2.12
CA ARG A 105 -10.01 1.37 2.86
C ARG A 105 -8.89 2.30 2.38
N PRO A 106 -8.92 2.70 1.11
CA PRO A 106 -7.86 3.54 0.59
C PRO A 106 -7.84 4.89 1.28
N SER A 107 -6.65 5.37 1.58
CA SER A 107 -6.45 6.66 2.21
C SER A 107 -5.67 7.55 1.28
N PRO A 108 -6.18 8.73 0.92
CA PRO A 108 -5.39 9.70 0.21
C PRO A 108 -4.25 10.22 1.09
N PRO A 109 -3.12 10.60 0.52
CA PRO A 109 -2.00 11.06 1.33
C PRO A 109 -2.34 12.22 2.25
N SER A 110 -3.20 13.12 1.81
CA SER A 110 -3.57 14.27 2.61
C SER A 110 -4.28 13.91 3.90
N THR A 111 -5.00 12.78 3.92
CA THR A 111 -5.68 12.33 5.11
C THR A 111 -4.90 11.28 5.85
N ALA A 112 -4.05 10.56 5.15
CA ALA A 112 -3.25 9.53 5.76
C ALA A 112 -2.10 10.08 6.53
N ALA A 113 -1.71 11.25 6.25
CA ALA A 113 -0.51 11.73 6.71
C ALA A 113 -0.32 11.73 8.09
N PRO A 114 0.37 11.26 8.64
CA PRO A 114 0.91 11.54 9.82
C PRO A 114 2.14 12.08 9.54
N PRO A 115 2.28 12.40 9.57
CA PRO A 115 3.24 12.68 9.30
C PRO A 115 4.35 12.67 9.61
N ALA A 116 4.56 12.58 9.26
CA ALA A 116 5.65 12.54 9.49
C ALA A 116 6.19 13.44 10.03
N PRO A 117 6.55 13.53 10.52
CA PRO A 117 7.04 14.42 11.07
C PRO A 117 7.62 15.31 10.32
N ARG A 118 7.38 15.69 9.97
CA ARG A 118 7.94 16.32 9.32
C ARG A 118 8.07 17.49 9.46
N HIS A 119 8.05 17.75 9.35
CA HIS A 119 8.21 18.74 9.37
C HIS A 119 7.59 19.53 9.29
N ASP A 120 7.08 19.61 9.14
CA ASP A 120 6.45 20.24 8.97
C ASP A 120 6.17 21.03 9.05
N VAL A 121 5.98 21.26 8.86
CA VAL A 121 5.66 21.95 8.69
C VAL A 121 5.07 22.65 8.91
N PRO A 122 4.90 23.15 8.97
CA PRO A 122 4.23 23.79 9.12
C PRO A 122 3.57 24.37 8.77
N GLY A 123 3.19 24.52 8.39
CA GLY A 123 2.50 24.81 7.94
C GLY A 123 1.96 24.63 7.43
N HIS A 124 1.77 24.44 6.96
CA HIS A 124 1.31 24.13 6.39
C HIS A 124 0.63 23.67 6.64
N GLN A 125 0.60 23.32 6.62
CA GLN A 125 0.07 22.86 6.74
C GLN A 125 -0.66 22.65 6.98
N ARG A 126 -1.05 22.65 6.73
CA ARG A 126 -1.72 22.35 6.79
C ARG A 126 -2.40 22.23 7.07
N ILE A 127 -2.66 22.24 7.00
CA ILE A 127 -3.25 22.17 7.12
C ILE A 127 -3.80 22.18 7.18
#